data_1244b3dc0c2254d7d8283f3ab7ad01ff
#
_entry.id   1244b3dc0c2254d7d8283f3ab7ad01ff
#
_cell.length_a   1.000
_cell.length_b   1.000
_cell.length_c   1.000
_cell.angle_alpha   90.00
_cell.angle_beta   90.00
_cell.angle_gamma   90.00
#
_symmetry.space_group_name_H-M   'P 1'
#
loop_
_entity.id
_entity.type
_entity.pdbx_description
1 polymer ?
#
loop_
_entity_poly.entity_id
_entity_poly.type
_entity_poly.pdbx_seq_one_letter_code
_entity_poly.pdbx_strand_id
1 'polypeptide(L)'
;ALENPIIKLSMDIRNGKRLTYSTDDKRCRIIPREKASDKLLLGADQILCGKNKTRHELNDYMRRLILGDKYTNEPVNGDKVICLKNHWNTVNSVGNELVNGTIGELYNISIKEVPPYGQVIYANFISDDGGIYRNLMIDYNLIVNGKHTINSENWQKFAGYPKPFEFAFGYVCTVHKFQGSEAERVVVFEEWLGDYESHKRWLYTAATRASNQLVIIK
;
A
#
# COMPACT_ATOMS: atom_id res chain seq x y z
N ALA A 1 3.01 14.07 -31.73
CA ALA A 1 2.73 13.86 -30.30
C ALA A 1 3.94 13.12 -29.71
N LEU A 2 4.61 13.68 -28.70
CA LEU A 2 5.69 12.99 -27.97
C LEU A 2 5.07 11.77 -27.32
N GLU A 3 5.55 10.59 -27.69
CA GLU A 3 5.08 9.32 -27.15
C GLU A 3 5.32 9.29 -25.64
N ASN A 4 4.30 8.99 -24.86
CA ASN A 4 4.43 8.94 -23.40
C ASN A 4 5.41 7.80 -23.03
N PRO A 5 6.56 8.09 -22.36
CA PRO A 5 7.58 7.09 -22.09
C PRO A 5 7.11 5.95 -21.18
N ILE A 6 6.11 6.19 -20.32
CA ILE A 6 5.50 5.15 -19.47
C ILE A 6 4.69 4.18 -20.34
N ILE A 7 3.90 4.69 -21.29
CA ILE A 7 3.14 3.86 -22.22
C ILE A 7 4.11 3.03 -23.07
N LYS A 8 5.15 3.64 -23.61
CA LYS A 8 6.17 2.94 -24.39
C LYS A 8 6.82 1.81 -23.58
N LEU A 9 7.27 2.11 -22.34
CA LEU A 9 7.86 1.09 -21.46
C LEU A 9 6.86 -0.03 -21.12
N SER A 10 5.60 0.31 -20.83
CA SER A 10 4.58 -0.71 -20.55
C SER A 10 4.34 -1.64 -21.74
N MET A 11 4.34 -1.11 -22.96
CA MET A 11 4.23 -1.91 -24.18
C MET A 11 5.49 -2.78 -24.42
N ASP A 12 6.68 -2.26 -24.12
CA ASP A 12 7.92 -3.03 -24.21
C ASP A 12 7.90 -4.21 -23.21
N ILE A 13 7.44 -3.99 -21.98
CA ILE A 13 7.22 -5.05 -20.98
C ILE A 13 6.23 -6.09 -21.51
N ARG A 14 5.07 -5.64 -22.01
CA ARG A 14 4.02 -6.53 -22.55
C ARG A 14 4.54 -7.40 -23.68
N ASN A 15 5.39 -6.84 -24.54
CA ASN A 15 6.01 -7.54 -25.68
C ASN A 15 7.23 -8.39 -25.29
N GLY A 16 7.56 -8.48 -23.98
CA GLY A 16 8.65 -9.30 -23.48
C GLY A 16 10.05 -8.75 -23.80
N LYS A 17 10.17 -7.46 -24.10
CA LYS A 17 11.48 -6.85 -24.29
C LYS A 17 12.27 -6.84 -22.98
N ARG A 18 13.57 -7.14 -23.07
CA ARG A 18 14.47 -7.07 -21.92
C ARG A 18 14.59 -5.62 -21.45
N LEU A 19 14.30 -5.39 -20.18
CA LEU A 19 14.48 -4.09 -19.55
C LEU A 19 15.96 -3.84 -19.27
N THR A 20 16.46 -2.71 -19.74
CA THR A 20 17.82 -2.22 -19.50
C THR A 20 17.77 -1.00 -18.58
N TYR A 21 18.83 -0.79 -17.80
CA TYR A 21 18.95 0.42 -16.99
C TYR A 21 18.90 1.67 -17.87
N SER A 22 18.07 2.62 -17.47
CA SER A 22 17.90 3.90 -18.16
C SER A 22 17.68 5.00 -17.13
N THR A 23 18.45 6.06 -17.23
CA THR A 23 18.36 7.25 -16.37
C THR A 23 18.07 8.53 -17.14
N ASP A 24 17.94 8.43 -18.47
CA ASP A 24 17.94 9.60 -19.36
C ASP A 24 16.58 10.29 -19.42
N ASP A 25 15.48 9.58 -19.14
CA ASP A 25 14.15 10.16 -19.06
C ASP A 25 13.77 10.45 -17.59
N LYS A 26 13.42 11.71 -17.30
CA LYS A 26 12.98 12.10 -15.96
C LYS A 26 11.66 11.47 -15.54
N ARG A 27 10.81 11.09 -16.51
CA ARG A 27 9.48 10.53 -16.25
C ARG A 27 9.48 9.01 -16.16
N CYS A 28 10.45 8.33 -16.80
CA CYS A 28 10.48 6.88 -16.83
C CYS A 28 11.92 6.38 -16.72
N ARG A 29 12.25 5.74 -15.59
CA ARG A 29 13.61 5.26 -15.29
C ARG A 29 13.62 3.84 -14.80
N ILE A 30 14.67 3.11 -15.17
CA ILE A 30 14.98 1.80 -14.62
C ILE A 30 16.35 1.90 -13.97
N ILE A 31 16.41 1.72 -12.66
CA ILE A 31 17.62 1.90 -11.87
C ILE A 31 17.96 0.62 -11.06
N PRO A 32 19.25 0.38 -10.78
CA PRO A 32 19.64 -0.70 -9.89
C PRO A 32 19.30 -0.35 -8.41
N ARG A 33 19.17 -1.39 -7.58
CA ARG A 33 18.75 -1.24 -6.16
C ARG A 33 19.63 -0.31 -5.35
N GLU A 34 20.93 -0.31 -5.58
CA GLU A 34 21.89 0.54 -4.89
C GLU A 34 21.73 2.05 -5.20
N LYS A 35 20.97 2.39 -6.24
CA LYS A 35 20.61 3.77 -6.57
C LYS A 35 19.24 4.21 -6.02
N ALA A 36 18.55 3.32 -5.31
CA ALA A 36 17.34 3.68 -4.60
C ALA A 36 17.70 4.57 -3.39
N SER A 37 17.42 5.85 -3.49
CA SER A 37 17.70 6.82 -2.42
C SER A 37 16.44 7.10 -1.60
N ASP A 38 16.63 7.50 -0.34
CA ASP A 38 15.54 7.94 0.54
C ASP A 38 14.73 9.07 -0.09
N LYS A 39 15.41 10.01 -0.73
CA LYS A 39 14.77 11.12 -1.45
C LYS A 39 13.84 10.62 -2.57
N LEU A 40 14.25 9.58 -3.30
CA LEU A 40 13.41 8.96 -4.33
C LEU A 40 12.16 8.32 -3.71
N LEU A 41 12.34 7.57 -2.62
CA LEU A 41 11.24 6.86 -1.95
C LEU A 41 10.26 7.84 -1.30
N LEU A 42 10.76 8.85 -0.59
CA LEU A 42 9.94 9.91 0.01
C LEU A 42 9.23 10.79 -1.03
N GLY A 43 9.78 10.89 -2.23
CA GLY A 43 9.17 11.63 -3.34
C GLY A 43 8.12 10.85 -4.11
N ALA A 44 7.91 9.56 -3.84
CA ALA A 44 6.90 8.75 -4.50
C ALA A 44 5.52 8.96 -3.85
N ASP A 45 4.48 9.06 -4.68
CA ASP A 45 3.10 9.05 -4.18
C ASP A 45 2.68 7.63 -3.80
N GLN A 46 3.21 6.62 -4.51
CA GLN A 46 3.02 5.22 -4.18
C GLN A 46 4.25 4.38 -4.51
N ILE A 47 4.61 3.50 -3.58
CA ILE A 47 5.63 2.47 -3.78
C ILE A 47 4.93 1.12 -3.94
N LEU A 48 5.34 0.34 -4.97
CA LEU A 48 4.77 -0.97 -5.27
C LEU A 48 5.83 -2.06 -5.20
N CYS A 49 5.42 -3.24 -4.74
CA CYS A 49 6.26 -4.44 -4.69
C CYS A 49 5.45 -5.70 -5.03
N GLY A 50 6.11 -6.85 -5.12
CA GLY A 50 5.45 -8.12 -5.44
C GLY A 50 5.04 -8.93 -4.22
N LYS A 51 5.89 -8.96 -3.19
CA LYS A 51 5.76 -9.88 -2.05
C LYS A 51 5.33 -9.18 -0.78
N ASN A 52 4.52 -9.87 0.04
CA ASN A 52 4.11 -9.35 1.35
C ASN A 52 5.29 -9.09 2.30
N LYS A 53 6.32 -9.94 2.26
CA LYS A 53 7.54 -9.75 3.06
C LYS A 53 8.18 -8.40 2.73
N THR A 54 8.46 -8.14 1.45
CA THR A 54 9.03 -6.87 0.96
C THR A 54 8.14 -5.69 1.31
N ARG A 55 6.82 -5.84 1.19
CA ARG A 55 5.86 -4.82 1.59
C ARG A 55 5.98 -4.45 3.07
N HIS A 56 6.10 -5.44 3.97
CA HIS A 56 6.26 -5.19 5.41
C HIS A 56 7.58 -4.49 5.71
N GLU A 57 8.70 -4.99 5.18
CA GLU A 57 10.03 -4.42 5.38
C GLU A 57 10.12 -2.98 4.88
N LEU A 58 9.60 -2.71 3.70
CA LEU A 58 9.63 -1.36 3.12
C LEU A 58 8.64 -0.39 3.81
N ASN A 59 7.47 -0.84 4.29
CA ASN A 59 6.60 0.01 5.10
C ASN A 59 7.27 0.41 6.43
N ASP A 60 7.94 -0.54 7.10
CA ASP A 60 8.71 -0.25 8.31
C ASP A 60 9.84 0.75 8.02
N TYR A 61 10.58 0.55 6.94
CA TYR A 61 11.62 1.46 6.49
C TYR A 61 11.08 2.87 6.20
N MET A 62 10.00 2.98 5.44
CA MET A 62 9.37 4.27 5.14
C MET A 62 8.91 5.00 6.40
N ARG A 63 8.31 4.29 7.36
CA ARG A 63 7.88 4.89 8.63
C ARG A 63 9.08 5.37 9.46
N ARG A 64 10.19 4.62 9.48
CA ARG A 64 11.43 5.08 10.13
C ARG A 64 11.98 6.35 9.48
N LEU A 65 11.98 6.43 8.15
CA LEU A 65 12.41 7.64 7.43
C LEU A 65 11.52 8.84 7.74
N ILE A 66 10.20 8.65 7.80
CA ILE A 66 9.23 9.73 7.99
C ILE A 66 9.19 10.18 9.44
N LEU A 67 9.19 9.26 10.38
CA LEU A 67 9.00 9.54 11.82
C LEU A 67 10.32 9.83 12.55
N GLY A 68 11.47 9.36 12.02
CA GLY A 68 12.78 9.55 12.66
C GLY A 68 12.78 9.05 14.12
N ASP A 69 13.20 9.90 15.03
CA ASP A 69 13.27 9.59 16.48
C ASP A 69 11.91 9.34 17.14
N LYS A 70 10.81 9.70 16.46
CA LYS A 70 9.42 9.45 16.93
C LYS A 70 8.87 8.11 16.44
N TYR A 71 9.69 7.31 15.76
CA TYR A 71 9.25 6.01 15.29
C TYR A 71 8.75 5.11 16.40
N THR A 72 7.61 4.47 16.16
CA THR A 72 7.02 3.40 16.99
C THR A 72 6.40 2.35 16.08
N ASN A 73 6.24 1.12 16.58
CA ASN A 73 5.54 0.06 15.82
C ASN A 73 4.04 0.32 15.71
N GLU A 74 3.48 1.08 16.63
CA GLU A 74 2.05 1.46 16.63
C GLU A 74 1.78 2.57 15.62
N PRO A 75 0.58 2.61 15.01
CA PRO A 75 0.22 3.68 14.10
C PRO A 75 0.14 5.03 14.85
N VAL A 76 0.54 6.09 14.17
CA VAL A 76 0.47 7.47 14.63
C VAL A 76 -0.42 8.31 13.71
N ASN A 77 -0.88 9.46 14.20
CA ASN A 77 -1.68 10.38 13.39
C ASN A 77 -0.93 10.78 12.10
N GLY A 78 -1.59 10.68 10.96
CA GLY A 78 -1.02 10.91 9.64
C GLY A 78 -0.34 9.68 9.00
N ASP A 79 -0.32 8.52 9.68
CA ASP A 79 0.16 7.30 9.03
C ASP A 79 -0.72 6.92 7.84
N LYS A 80 -0.07 6.70 6.70
CA LYS A 80 -0.71 6.22 5.49
C LYS A 80 -1.06 4.74 5.63
N VAL A 81 -2.33 4.42 5.39
CA VAL A 81 -2.86 3.06 5.50
C VAL A 81 -3.71 2.67 4.29
N ILE A 82 -3.91 1.37 4.12
CA ILE A 82 -4.77 0.78 3.10
C ILE A 82 -5.79 -0.15 3.75
N CYS A 83 -7.06 -0.02 3.35
CA CYS A 83 -8.13 -0.94 3.74
C CYS A 83 -7.96 -2.28 3.01
N LEU A 84 -8.10 -3.39 3.74
CA LEU A 84 -7.84 -4.74 3.21
C LEU A 84 -9.10 -5.53 2.87
N LYS A 85 -10.31 -5.01 3.21
CA LYS A 85 -11.60 -5.65 2.95
C LYS A 85 -12.67 -4.68 2.50
N ASN A 86 -13.68 -5.19 1.81
CA ASN A 86 -14.88 -4.43 1.49
C ASN A 86 -15.81 -4.36 2.71
N HIS A 87 -16.32 -3.16 3.00
CA HIS A 87 -17.26 -2.84 4.05
C HIS A 87 -18.42 -2.02 3.48
N TRP A 88 -19.28 -2.70 2.72
CA TRP A 88 -20.41 -2.10 1.95
C TRP A 88 -21.39 -1.28 2.78
N ASN A 89 -21.47 -1.54 4.10
CA ASN A 89 -22.37 -0.83 5.02
C ASN A 89 -21.65 0.32 5.76
N THR A 90 -20.40 0.61 5.43
CA THR A 90 -19.61 1.67 6.07
C THR A 90 -19.34 2.74 5.04
N VAL A 91 -20.02 3.88 5.20
CA VAL A 91 -19.92 5.03 4.30
C VAL A 91 -19.19 6.19 4.97
N ASN A 92 -18.45 6.94 4.18
CA ASN A 92 -17.77 8.14 4.63
C ASN A 92 -18.67 9.39 4.58
N SER A 93 -18.09 10.54 4.93
CA SER A 93 -18.79 11.83 4.99
C SER A 93 -19.35 12.34 3.65
N VAL A 94 -18.91 11.75 2.52
CA VAL A 94 -19.36 12.08 1.15
C VAL A 94 -20.15 10.97 0.49
N GLY A 95 -20.49 9.90 1.23
CA GLY A 95 -21.36 8.82 0.78
C GLY A 95 -20.65 7.65 0.08
N ASN A 96 -19.31 7.61 0.04
CA ASN A 96 -18.56 6.50 -0.53
C ASN A 96 -18.42 5.35 0.46
N GLU A 97 -18.57 4.12 -0.02
CA GLU A 97 -18.35 2.91 0.77
C GLU A 97 -16.86 2.64 1.00
N LEU A 98 -16.53 2.04 2.14
CA LEU A 98 -15.17 1.61 2.45
C LEU A 98 -14.85 0.29 1.77
N VAL A 99 -14.04 0.33 0.73
CA VAL A 99 -13.70 -0.85 -0.08
C VAL A 99 -12.24 -1.27 0.06
N ASN A 100 -11.96 -2.51 -0.26
CA ASN A 100 -10.61 -3.04 -0.32
C ASN A 100 -9.76 -2.22 -1.31
N GLY A 101 -8.58 -1.80 -0.85
CA GLY A 101 -7.67 -0.97 -1.64
C GLY A 101 -7.85 0.54 -1.41
N THR A 102 -8.87 0.98 -0.65
CA THR A 102 -8.99 2.41 -0.27
C THR A 102 -7.78 2.82 0.55
N ILE A 103 -7.06 3.84 0.09
CA ILE A 103 -5.88 4.42 0.73
C ILE A 103 -6.25 5.75 1.37
N GLY A 104 -5.56 6.09 2.45
CA GLY A 104 -5.73 7.34 3.18
C GLY A 104 -4.91 7.36 4.45
N GLU A 105 -5.26 8.22 5.38
CA GLU A 105 -4.50 8.46 6.60
C GLU A 105 -5.34 8.26 7.86
N LEU A 106 -4.70 7.83 8.95
CA LEU A 106 -5.34 7.68 10.26
C LEU A 106 -5.15 8.92 11.12
N TYR A 107 -6.23 9.31 11.82
CA TYR A 107 -6.23 10.43 12.76
C TYR A 107 -7.06 10.11 14.01
N ASN A 108 -6.85 10.86 15.08
CA ASN A 108 -7.53 10.70 16.37
C ASN A 108 -7.40 9.27 16.91
N ILE A 109 -6.17 8.75 16.84
CA ILE A 109 -5.85 7.38 17.22
C ILE A 109 -5.94 7.20 18.73
N SER A 110 -6.65 6.16 19.16
CA SER A 110 -6.75 5.73 20.55
C SER A 110 -6.66 4.20 20.62
N ILE A 111 -5.68 3.67 21.33
CA ILE A 111 -5.50 2.22 21.52
C ILE A 111 -6.16 1.85 22.84
N LYS A 112 -7.04 0.84 22.82
CA LYS A 112 -7.81 0.39 23.97
C LYS A 112 -7.81 -1.11 24.09
N GLU A 113 -7.85 -1.59 25.33
CA GLU A 113 -8.11 -3.00 25.64
C GLU A 113 -9.62 -3.24 25.56
N VAL A 114 -10.06 -4.13 24.68
CA VAL A 114 -11.48 -4.44 24.45
C VAL A 114 -11.70 -5.94 24.37
N PRO A 115 -12.27 -6.59 25.42
CA PRO A 115 -12.62 -8.00 25.35
C PRO A 115 -13.64 -8.29 24.26
N PRO A 116 -13.54 -9.40 23.51
CA PRO A 116 -12.52 -10.46 23.59
C PRO A 116 -11.30 -10.25 22.71
N TYR A 117 -11.12 -9.06 22.08
CA TYR A 117 -10.10 -8.82 21.05
C TYR A 117 -8.69 -8.59 21.63
N GLY A 118 -8.58 -8.16 22.90
CA GLY A 118 -7.37 -7.55 23.43
C GLY A 118 -7.26 -6.10 22.97
N GLN A 119 -6.09 -5.69 22.51
CA GLN A 119 -5.91 -4.33 21.98
C GLN A 119 -6.65 -4.13 20.65
N VAL A 120 -7.32 -2.99 20.52
CA VAL A 120 -7.90 -2.48 19.30
C VAL A 120 -7.54 -1.00 19.13
N ILE A 121 -7.56 -0.52 17.89
CA ILE A 121 -7.34 0.89 17.57
C ILE A 121 -8.69 1.51 17.22
N TYR A 122 -9.05 2.61 17.87
CA TYR A 122 -10.10 3.50 17.41
C TYR A 122 -9.45 4.68 16.69
N ALA A 123 -9.88 4.95 15.47
CA ALA A 123 -9.35 6.05 14.67
C ALA A 123 -10.38 6.59 13.67
N ASN A 124 -10.17 7.81 13.20
CA ASN A 124 -10.78 8.31 11.99
C ASN A 124 -9.85 7.95 10.81
N PHE A 125 -10.43 7.50 9.72
CA PHE A 125 -9.74 7.27 8.46
C PHE A 125 -10.19 8.31 7.44
N ILE A 126 -9.24 9.07 6.89
CA ILE A 126 -9.46 10.07 5.85
C ILE A 126 -8.91 9.47 4.56
N SER A 127 -9.80 9.10 3.65
CA SER A 127 -9.42 8.54 2.35
C SER A 127 -8.86 9.61 1.40
N ASP A 128 -8.04 9.21 0.43
CA ASP A 128 -7.39 10.12 -0.52
C ASP A 128 -8.38 10.96 -1.34
N ASP A 129 -9.64 10.52 -1.48
CA ASP A 129 -10.75 11.28 -2.08
C ASP A 129 -11.38 12.33 -1.12
N GLY A 130 -10.84 12.47 0.09
CA GLY A 130 -11.26 13.43 1.11
C GLY A 130 -12.45 12.97 1.96
N GLY A 131 -12.95 11.76 1.77
CA GLY A 131 -14.02 11.18 2.58
C GLY A 131 -13.53 10.77 3.99
N ILE A 132 -14.31 11.05 5.02
CA ILE A 132 -13.97 10.76 6.42
C ILE A 132 -14.83 9.61 6.93
N TYR A 133 -14.20 8.52 7.33
CA TYR A 133 -14.79 7.42 8.10
C TYR A 133 -14.45 7.63 9.57
N ARG A 134 -15.47 7.74 10.42
CA ARG A 134 -15.28 8.13 11.82
C ARG A 134 -15.27 6.95 12.77
N ASN A 135 -14.40 7.01 13.77
CA ASN A 135 -14.36 6.10 14.91
C ASN A 135 -14.36 4.62 14.52
N LEU A 136 -13.55 4.25 13.52
CA LEU A 136 -13.40 2.85 13.09
C LEU A 136 -12.67 2.05 14.18
N MET A 137 -13.20 0.87 14.53
CA MET A 137 -12.51 -0.10 15.39
C MET A 137 -11.60 -0.98 14.52
N ILE A 138 -10.30 -0.74 14.55
CA ILE A 138 -9.31 -1.35 13.65
C ILE A 138 -8.58 -2.49 14.38
N ASP A 139 -8.29 -3.57 13.65
CA ASP A 139 -7.52 -4.72 14.15
C ASP A 139 -6.06 -4.31 14.44
N TYR A 140 -5.75 -4.14 15.74
CA TYR A 140 -4.42 -3.77 16.23
C TYR A 140 -3.36 -4.78 15.81
N ASN A 141 -3.63 -6.06 16.04
CA ASN A 141 -2.66 -7.12 15.79
C ASN A 141 -2.34 -7.26 14.29
N LEU A 142 -3.32 -6.99 13.43
CA LEU A 142 -3.11 -7.03 11.99
C LEU A 142 -2.20 -5.90 11.51
N ILE A 143 -2.45 -4.65 11.92
CA ILE A 143 -1.67 -3.51 11.46
C ILE A 143 -0.27 -3.48 12.05
N VAL A 144 -0.11 -3.87 13.33
CA VAL A 144 1.18 -3.83 14.05
C VAL A 144 2.03 -5.07 13.78
N ASN A 145 1.42 -6.27 13.82
CA ASN A 145 2.13 -7.54 13.77
C ASN A 145 1.89 -8.34 12.46
N GLY A 146 1.04 -7.84 11.57
CA GLY A 146 0.69 -8.53 10.32
C GLY A 146 -0.14 -9.81 10.50
N LYS A 147 -0.79 -10.00 11.67
CA LYS A 147 -1.56 -11.19 12.03
C LYS A 147 -2.99 -10.80 12.40
N HIS A 148 -3.98 -11.44 11.81
CA HIS A 148 -5.37 -11.20 12.16
C HIS A 148 -5.65 -11.59 13.61
N THR A 149 -6.35 -10.71 14.36
CA THR A 149 -6.87 -11.03 15.69
C THR A 149 -7.90 -12.17 15.60
N ILE A 150 -8.76 -12.14 14.59
CA ILE A 150 -9.74 -13.19 14.32
C ILE A 150 -9.25 -14.03 13.12
N ASN A 151 -9.08 -15.35 13.33
CA ASN A 151 -8.63 -16.29 12.32
C ASN A 151 -9.49 -17.57 12.32
N SER A 152 -9.14 -18.54 11.47
CA SER A 152 -9.88 -19.82 11.34
C SER A 152 -9.88 -20.69 12.61
N GLU A 153 -8.90 -20.50 13.49
CA GLU A 153 -8.75 -21.32 14.70
C GLU A 153 -9.54 -20.75 15.89
N ASN A 154 -9.78 -19.43 15.91
CA ASN A 154 -10.36 -18.75 17.07
C ASN A 154 -11.68 -18.01 16.80
N TRP A 155 -12.21 -18.04 15.57
CA TRP A 155 -13.40 -17.26 15.16
C TRP A 155 -14.62 -17.45 16.07
N GLN A 156 -14.78 -18.65 16.67
CA GLN A 156 -15.91 -18.96 17.57
C GLN A 156 -15.92 -18.07 18.82
N LYS A 157 -14.75 -17.68 19.31
CA LYS A 157 -14.58 -16.76 20.45
C LYS A 157 -15.20 -15.38 20.18
N PHE A 158 -15.34 -15.02 18.91
CA PHE A 158 -15.80 -13.71 18.44
C PHE A 158 -17.21 -13.77 17.84
N ALA A 159 -17.90 -14.92 17.97
CA ALA A 159 -19.26 -15.06 17.47
C ALA A 159 -20.19 -14.06 18.21
N GLY A 160 -20.95 -13.30 17.43
CA GLY A 160 -21.84 -12.25 17.96
C GLY A 160 -21.17 -10.90 18.25
N TYR A 161 -19.85 -10.79 18.12
CA TYR A 161 -19.15 -9.52 18.27
C TYR A 161 -18.87 -8.84 16.92
N PRO A 162 -18.88 -7.50 16.84
CA PRO A 162 -18.54 -6.79 15.61
C PRO A 162 -17.08 -7.08 15.20
N LYS A 163 -16.84 -7.28 13.90
CA LYS A 163 -15.49 -7.54 13.40
C LYS A 163 -14.70 -6.23 13.28
N PRO A 164 -13.47 -6.15 13.81
CA PRO A 164 -12.61 -5.00 13.58
C PRO A 164 -12.31 -4.80 12.09
N PHE A 165 -12.13 -3.55 11.70
CA PHE A 165 -11.71 -3.19 10.35
C PHE A 165 -10.26 -3.63 10.10
N GLU A 166 -10.00 -4.13 8.91
CA GLU A 166 -8.69 -4.65 8.53
C GLU A 166 -7.92 -3.61 7.73
N PHE A 167 -6.87 -3.08 8.31
CA PHE A 167 -5.95 -2.14 7.69
C PHE A 167 -4.51 -2.62 7.76
N ALA A 168 -3.68 -2.13 6.85
CA ALA A 168 -2.22 -2.23 6.90
C ALA A 168 -1.59 -0.88 6.56
N PHE A 169 -0.31 -0.69 6.89
CA PHE A 169 0.43 0.47 6.41
C PHE A 169 0.45 0.49 4.88
N GLY A 170 0.23 1.66 4.30
CA GLY A 170 -0.06 1.88 2.87
C GLY A 170 1.03 2.64 2.11
N TYR A 171 2.18 2.97 2.72
CA TYR A 171 3.31 3.61 2.03
C TYR A 171 3.82 2.72 0.89
N VAL A 172 3.83 1.41 1.13
CA VAL A 172 4.18 0.39 0.15
C VAL A 172 3.04 -0.62 0.06
N CYS A 173 2.56 -0.86 -1.17
CA CYS A 173 1.50 -1.83 -1.46
C CYS A 173 2.01 -2.92 -2.40
N THR A 174 1.42 -4.11 -2.33
CA THR A 174 1.60 -5.07 -3.43
C THR A 174 0.81 -4.61 -4.65
N VAL A 175 1.33 -4.90 -5.84
CA VAL A 175 0.65 -4.54 -7.10
C VAL A 175 -0.79 -5.03 -7.13
N HIS A 176 -1.05 -6.24 -6.61
CA HIS A 176 -2.40 -6.80 -6.54
C HIS A 176 -3.36 -5.96 -5.67
N LYS A 177 -2.86 -5.42 -4.54
CA LYS A 177 -3.68 -4.56 -3.66
C LYS A 177 -3.92 -3.17 -4.23
N PHE A 178 -3.04 -2.70 -5.10
CA PHE A 178 -3.13 -1.40 -5.77
C PHE A 178 -3.79 -1.51 -7.17
N GLN A 179 -4.26 -2.69 -7.54
CA GLN A 179 -4.95 -2.90 -8.81
C GLN A 179 -6.27 -2.10 -8.85
N GLY A 180 -6.47 -1.35 -9.92
CA GLY A 180 -7.62 -0.44 -10.07
C GLY A 180 -7.34 1.00 -9.63
N SER A 181 -6.27 1.24 -8.86
CA SER A 181 -5.82 2.58 -8.47
C SER A 181 -4.67 3.05 -9.36
N GLU A 182 -4.40 4.35 -9.37
CA GLU A 182 -3.23 4.96 -10.03
C GLU A 182 -2.66 6.06 -9.13
N ALA A 183 -1.41 6.45 -9.39
CA ALA A 183 -0.75 7.54 -8.72
C ALA A 183 0.15 8.30 -9.70
N GLU A 184 0.43 9.57 -9.43
CA GLU A 184 1.25 10.38 -10.34
C GLU A 184 2.70 9.88 -10.38
N ARG A 185 3.30 9.64 -9.22
CA ARG A 185 4.70 9.22 -9.08
C ARG A 185 4.77 7.85 -8.43
N VAL A 186 5.08 6.84 -9.22
CA VAL A 186 5.15 5.46 -8.77
C VAL A 186 6.58 4.95 -8.79
N VAL A 187 6.99 4.31 -7.70
CA VAL A 187 8.23 3.54 -7.60
C VAL A 187 7.87 2.06 -7.48
N VAL A 188 8.44 1.23 -8.33
CA VAL A 188 8.21 -0.22 -8.36
C VAL A 188 9.49 -0.93 -7.97
N PHE A 189 9.48 -1.71 -6.89
CA PHE A 189 10.52 -2.69 -6.60
C PHE A 189 10.23 -3.95 -7.39
N GLU A 190 11.03 -4.20 -8.45
CA GLU A 190 10.88 -5.39 -9.27
C GLU A 190 11.24 -6.63 -8.46
N GLU A 191 10.34 -7.61 -8.47
CA GLU A 191 10.53 -8.91 -7.84
C GLU A 191 10.05 -10.01 -8.78
N TRP A 192 10.84 -11.06 -8.90
CA TRP A 192 10.45 -12.21 -9.71
C TRP A 192 9.30 -12.96 -9.04
N LEU A 193 8.18 -13.11 -9.77
CA LEU A 193 6.97 -13.78 -9.32
C LEU A 193 6.55 -14.84 -10.34
N GLY A 194 6.52 -16.09 -9.89
CA GLY A 194 6.10 -17.22 -10.72
C GLY A 194 6.99 -17.47 -11.94
N ASP A 195 6.36 -17.81 -13.05
CA ASP A 195 7.03 -17.98 -14.34
C ASP A 195 7.23 -16.64 -15.08
N TYR A 196 7.87 -16.70 -16.24
CA TYR A 196 8.16 -15.52 -17.06
C TYR A 196 6.89 -14.75 -17.46
N GLU A 197 5.82 -15.45 -17.87
CA GLU A 197 4.59 -14.84 -18.28
C GLU A 197 3.84 -14.17 -17.12
N SER A 198 3.84 -14.79 -15.94
CA SER A 198 3.27 -14.24 -14.71
C SER A 198 4.02 -13.00 -14.27
N HIS A 199 5.38 -13.05 -14.28
CA HIS A 199 6.23 -11.91 -13.96
C HIS A 199 6.01 -10.74 -14.93
N LYS A 200 5.95 -11.01 -16.22
CA LYS A 200 5.70 -10.02 -17.26
C LYS A 200 4.35 -9.31 -17.07
N ARG A 201 3.27 -10.07 -16.81
CA ARG A 201 1.94 -9.50 -16.52
C ARG A 201 1.95 -8.65 -15.26
N TRP A 202 2.60 -9.13 -14.21
CA TRP A 202 2.75 -8.39 -12.97
C TRP A 202 3.47 -7.05 -13.17
N LEU A 203 4.62 -7.07 -13.88
CA LEU A 203 5.41 -5.87 -14.14
C LEU A 203 4.67 -4.87 -15.03
N TYR A 204 3.95 -5.36 -16.05
CA TYR A 204 3.06 -4.55 -16.87
C TYR A 204 1.98 -3.87 -16.01
N THR A 205 1.32 -4.62 -15.13
CA THR A 205 0.30 -4.08 -14.24
C THR A 205 0.89 -3.02 -13.30
N ALA A 206 2.09 -3.26 -12.76
CA ALA A 206 2.79 -2.29 -11.92
C ALA A 206 3.12 -1.00 -12.69
N ALA A 207 3.68 -1.11 -13.89
CA ALA A 207 4.07 0.03 -14.71
C ALA A 207 2.88 0.92 -15.09
N THR A 208 1.73 0.30 -15.38
CA THR A 208 0.49 1.03 -15.73
C THR A 208 -0.21 1.71 -14.56
N ARG A 209 0.34 1.64 -13.35
CA ARG A 209 -0.18 2.39 -12.19
C ARG A 209 0.33 3.82 -12.12
N ALA A 210 1.35 4.17 -12.89
CA ALA A 210 1.92 5.51 -12.94
C ALA A 210 1.28 6.36 -14.03
N SER A 211 0.79 7.55 -13.67
CA SER A 211 0.22 8.49 -14.65
C SER A 211 1.25 9.51 -15.16
N ASN A 212 2.21 9.91 -14.33
CA ASN A 212 3.16 10.97 -14.67
C ASN A 212 4.64 10.53 -14.58
N GLN A 213 5.03 9.84 -13.52
CA GLN A 213 6.41 9.39 -13.32
C GLN A 213 6.48 7.95 -12.83
N LEU A 214 7.35 7.15 -13.46
CA LEU A 214 7.62 5.77 -13.13
C LEU A 214 9.10 5.52 -12.90
N VAL A 215 9.45 4.92 -11.77
CA VAL A 215 10.80 4.41 -11.52
C VAL A 215 10.70 2.92 -11.19
N ILE A 216 11.37 2.07 -11.97
CA ILE A 216 11.51 0.64 -11.69
C ILE A 216 12.89 0.42 -11.06
N ILE A 217 12.92 -0.14 -9.87
CA ILE A 217 14.12 -0.55 -9.13
C ILE A 217 14.31 -2.05 -9.34
N LYS A 218 15.41 -2.41 -9.98
CA LYS A 218 15.70 -3.77 -10.42
C LYS A 218 16.84 -4.42 -9.65
#